data_96a40cca5fcda00b8c95d16efdc9d5ce
#
_entry.id   96a40cca5fcda00b8c95d16efdc9d5ce
#
_cell.length_a   1.000
_cell.length_b   1.000
_cell.length_c   1.000
_cell.angle_alpha   90.00
_cell.angle_beta   90.00
_cell.angle_gamma   90.00
#
_symmetry.space_group_name_H-M   'P 1'
#
loop_
_entity.id
_entity.type
_entity.pdbx_description
1 polymer ?
#
loop_
_entity_poly.entity_id
_entity_poly.type
_entity_poly.pdbx_seq_one_letter_code
_entity_poly.pdbx_strand_id
1 'polypeptide(L)'
;MKLIKMTLAFLLGLVTVSVSVQAESTKLDIGAPAPAVLSTYYAAKAQSVKSVESKLKANGFSILATTAPIKGSTVITVTNKELKNTNSWLATLNVLVNEKEVRVQNPSYFGAAYLQDKFKYGQFAATLKSLEKALGDLHTVADEFKLAKLAKYQFMMGMAYVEDTIEVGEGADLATKLKDNKYVTYSLKLPNGSTLVGHNLRSRTNKFLLKIDAGHNALILPYRSMIKEGKAVMLDPKYYLAVSLPLLSMGEFMKIASAPAEIEKDIKRSYK
;
A
#
# COMPACT_ATOMS: atom_id res chain seq x y z
N MET A 1 -14.66 -79.77 26.51
CA MET A 1 -15.17 -78.72 25.63
C MET A 1 -14.69 -77.38 26.13
N LYS A 2 -13.65 -76.81 25.54
CA LYS A 2 -13.10 -75.47 25.90
C LYS A 2 -13.50 -74.49 24.83
N LEU A 3 -14.32 -73.49 25.18
CA LEU A 3 -14.66 -72.38 24.30
C LEU A 3 -13.46 -71.43 24.23
N ILE A 4 -12.94 -71.21 23.03
CA ILE A 4 -11.96 -70.17 22.76
C ILE A 4 -12.71 -68.91 22.37
N LYS A 5 -12.59 -67.84 23.22
CA LYS A 5 -13.07 -66.50 22.90
C LYS A 5 -11.99 -65.81 22.05
N MET A 6 -12.26 -65.60 20.77
CA MET A 6 -11.47 -64.68 19.93
C MET A 6 -11.92 -63.24 20.15
N THR A 7 -11.07 -62.46 20.71
CA THR A 7 -11.26 -60.99 20.83
C THR A 7 -10.62 -60.33 19.59
N LEU A 8 -11.47 -59.78 18.71
CA LEU A 8 -11.05 -59.02 17.53
C LEU A 8 -10.80 -57.56 17.94
N ALA A 9 -9.54 -57.16 18.02
CA ALA A 9 -9.16 -55.78 18.24
C ALA A 9 -9.22 -55.00 16.93
N PHE A 10 -10.15 -54.09 16.78
CA PHE A 10 -10.23 -53.11 15.70
C PHE A 10 -9.29 -51.95 16.01
N LEU A 11 -8.13 -51.90 15.34
CA LEU A 11 -7.28 -50.70 15.35
C LEU A 11 -7.84 -49.70 14.33
N LEU A 12 -8.55 -48.69 14.83
CA LEU A 12 -8.90 -47.50 14.01
C LEU A 12 -7.65 -46.60 13.89
N GLY A 13 -6.94 -46.75 12.77
CA GLY A 13 -5.87 -45.82 12.41
C GLY A 13 -6.48 -44.48 11.98
N LEU A 14 -6.38 -43.44 12.82
CA LEU A 14 -6.68 -42.07 12.45
C LEU A 14 -5.58 -41.57 11.52
N VAL A 15 -5.82 -41.61 10.22
CA VAL A 15 -4.98 -40.90 9.23
C VAL A 15 -5.39 -39.42 9.27
N THR A 16 -4.65 -38.63 10.03
CA THR A 16 -4.74 -37.15 9.93
C THR A 16 -4.09 -36.70 8.63
N VAL A 17 -4.91 -36.53 7.60
CA VAL A 17 -4.48 -35.84 6.38
C VAL A 17 -4.35 -34.35 6.73
N SER A 18 -3.12 -33.93 7.00
CA SER A 18 -2.79 -32.51 7.07
C SER A 18 -2.90 -31.95 5.66
N VAL A 19 -4.03 -31.36 5.32
CA VAL A 19 -4.16 -30.53 4.12
C VAL A 19 -3.39 -29.25 4.39
N SER A 20 -2.12 -29.21 4.00
CA SER A 20 -1.40 -27.95 3.85
C SER A 20 -2.07 -27.21 2.68
N VAL A 21 -2.92 -26.24 3.00
CA VAL A 21 -3.36 -25.22 2.04
C VAL A 21 -2.12 -24.41 1.73
N GLN A 22 -1.33 -24.84 0.76
CA GLN A 22 -0.40 -23.96 0.07
C GLN A 22 -1.29 -22.96 -0.66
N ALA A 23 -1.25 -21.70 -0.21
CA ALA A 23 -1.74 -20.61 -1.02
C ALA A 23 -0.95 -20.65 -2.32
N GLU A 24 -1.57 -21.10 -3.42
CA GLU A 24 -1.00 -20.98 -4.75
C GLU A 24 -0.67 -19.51 -4.95
N SER A 25 0.62 -19.21 -5.12
CA SER A 25 1.07 -17.88 -5.53
C SER A 25 0.46 -17.62 -6.90
N THR A 26 -0.66 -16.91 -6.92
CA THR A 26 -1.29 -16.51 -8.18
C THR A 26 -0.31 -15.61 -8.90
N LYS A 27 0.31 -16.12 -9.97
CA LYS A 27 1.07 -15.30 -10.92
C LYS A 27 0.19 -14.15 -11.35
N LEU A 28 0.80 -12.96 -11.47
CA LEU A 28 0.12 -11.79 -12.03
C LEU A 28 -0.39 -12.15 -13.44
N ASP A 29 -1.64 -12.54 -13.57
CA ASP A 29 -2.23 -12.79 -14.87
C ASP A 29 -2.77 -11.46 -15.43
N ILE A 30 -1.90 -10.78 -16.15
CA ILE A 30 -2.14 -9.45 -16.73
C ILE A 30 -3.14 -9.52 -17.90
N GLY A 31 -3.49 -10.71 -18.36
CA GLY A 31 -4.44 -10.96 -19.46
C GLY A 31 -5.77 -11.56 -19.01
N ALA A 32 -5.90 -11.92 -17.74
CA ALA A 32 -7.09 -12.60 -17.24
C ALA A 32 -8.29 -11.64 -17.05
N PRO A 33 -9.50 -12.19 -16.95
CA PRO A 33 -10.67 -11.46 -16.50
C PRO A 33 -10.43 -10.84 -15.11
N ALA A 34 -11.12 -9.72 -14.82
CA ALA A 34 -11.02 -9.05 -13.53
C ALA A 34 -11.37 -10.02 -12.37
N PRO A 35 -10.49 -10.19 -11.37
CA PRO A 35 -10.76 -11.08 -10.25
C PRO A 35 -11.82 -10.49 -9.32
N ALA A 36 -12.45 -11.34 -8.52
CA ALA A 36 -13.43 -10.88 -7.52
C ALA A 36 -12.79 -10.06 -6.39
N VAL A 37 -11.55 -10.36 -6.05
CA VAL A 37 -10.76 -9.67 -5.03
C VAL A 37 -9.41 -9.23 -5.59
N LEU A 38 -8.86 -8.14 -5.05
CA LEU A 38 -7.49 -7.69 -5.35
C LEU A 38 -6.68 -7.66 -4.06
N SER A 39 -5.47 -8.18 -4.13
CA SER A 39 -4.49 -7.99 -3.07
C SER A 39 -4.03 -6.52 -3.06
N THR A 40 -3.94 -5.93 -1.88
CA THR A 40 -3.49 -4.54 -1.68
C THR A 40 -2.02 -4.37 -2.06
N TYR A 41 -1.24 -5.43 -1.85
CA TYR A 41 0.19 -5.46 -2.09
C TYR A 41 0.60 -6.72 -2.83
N TYR A 42 1.75 -6.65 -3.47
CA TYR A 42 2.50 -7.82 -3.92
C TYR A 42 3.78 -7.94 -3.11
N ALA A 43 4.23 -9.17 -2.89
CA ALA A 43 5.50 -9.45 -2.26
C ALA A 43 6.43 -10.24 -3.19
N ALA A 44 7.74 -10.08 -2.98
CA ALA A 44 8.80 -10.83 -3.62
C ALA A 44 9.87 -11.20 -2.58
N LYS A 45 10.81 -12.07 -2.96
CA LYS A 45 11.96 -12.45 -2.11
C LYS A 45 12.74 -11.22 -1.64
N ALA A 46 13.29 -11.29 -0.44
CA ALA A 46 14.15 -10.26 0.13
C ALA A 46 15.33 -9.93 -0.80
N GLN A 47 15.62 -8.65 -0.94
CA GLN A 47 16.71 -8.10 -1.73
C GLN A 47 17.31 -6.90 -1.00
N SER A 48 18.55 -6.52 -1.36
CA SER A 48 19.12 -5.28 -0.82
C SER A 48 18.46 -4.04 -1.44
N VAL A 49 18.37 -2.96 -0.68
CA VAL A 49 17.83 -1.66 -1.16
C VAL A 49 18.52 -1.23 -2.45
N LYS A 50 19.86 -1.28 -2.51
CA LYS A 50 20.64 -0.91 -3.69
C LYS A 50 20.27 -1.74 -4.93
N SER A 51 20.05 -3.06 -4.75
CA SER A 51 19.62 -3.95 -5.84
C SER A 51 18.24 -3.56 -6.35
N VAL A 52 17.27 -3.34 -5.44
CA VAL A 52 15.90 -2.95 -5.78
C VAL A 52 15.89 -1.61 -6.52
N GLU A 53 16.60 -0.60 -6.01
CA GLU A 53 16.70 0.72 -6.67
C GLU A 53 17.27 0.62 -8.10
N SER A 54 18.37 -0.13 -8.27
CA SER A 54 18.99 -0.32 -9.58
C SER A 54 18.05 -0.99 -10.58
N LYS A 55 17.37 -2.05 -10.14
CA LYS A 55 16.43 -2.80 -10.97
C LYS A 55 15.17 -1.99 -11.32
N LEU A 56 14.64 -1.21 -10.38
CA LEU A 56 13.50 -0.32 -10.64
C LEU A 56 13.86 0.73 -11.71
N LYS A 57 15.03 1.36 -11.59
CA LYS A 57 15.53 2.32 -12.61
C LYS A 57 15.69 1.66 -13.97
N ALA A 58 16.30 0.48 -14.04
CA ALA A 58 16.49 -0.28 -15.27
C ALA A 58 15.18 -0.72 -15.95
N ASN A 59 14.08 -0.78 -15.19
CA ASN A 59 12.75 -1.16 -15.69
C ASN A 59 11.77 0.02 -15.81
N GLY A 60 12.30 1.25 -15.99
CA GLY A 60 11.52 2.42 -16.38
C GLY A 60 10.88 3.21 -15.23
N PHE A 61 11.27 2.96 -13.98
CA PHE A 61 10.84 3.76 -12.85
C PHE A 61 11.85 4.86 -12.51
N SER A 62 11.32 6.04 -12.18
CA SER A 62 12.08 7.10 -11.53
C SER A 62 11.92 6.97 -10.01
N ILE A 63 13.02 6.97 -9.27
CA ILE A 63 13.00 7.01 -7.80
C ILE A 63 12.85 8.47 -7.37
N LEU A 64 11.85 8.74 -6.54
CA LEU A 64 11.57 10.07 -6.01
C LEU A 64 12.15 10.26 -4.61
N ALA A 65 12.10 9.22 -3.79
CA ALA A 65 12.63 9.23 -2.42
C ALA A 65 12.95 7.81 -1.95
N THR A 66 13.91 7.72 -1.03
CA THR A 66 14.19 6.52 -0.23
C THR A 66 14.16 6.94 1.23
N THR A 67 13.27 6.37 2.03
CA THR A 67 13.00 6.75 3.43
C THR A 67 13.01 5.53 4.34
N ALA A 68 13.20 5.75 5.63
CA ALA A 68 13.14 4.70 6.67
C ALA A 68 12.08 5.08 7.72
N PRO A 69 10.79 4.89 7.47
CA PRO A 69 9.72 5.35 8.35
C PRO A 69 9.72 4.65 9.72
N ILE A 70 10.14 3.40 9.78
CA ILE A 70 10.33 2.62 11.00
C ILE A 70 11.64 1.82 10.92
N LYS A 71 12.18 1.42 12.08
CA LYS A 71 13.41 0.63 12.15
C LYS A 71 13.26 -0.69 11.38
N GLY A 72 14.27 -1.05 10.59
CA GLY A 72 14.31 -2.29 9.81
C GLY A 72 13.49 -2.26 8.51
N SER A 73 12.93 -1.11 8.14
CA SER A 73 12.15 -0.94 6.91
C SER A 73 12.66 0.24 6.10
N THR A 74 12.97 0.02 4.84
CA THR A 74 13.27 1.07 3.87
C THR A 74 12.15 1.13 2.84
N VAL A 75 11.64 2.32 2.56
CA VAL A 75 10.59 2.55 1.57
C VAL A 75 11.13 3.39 0.43
N ILE A 76 11.05 2.85 -0.78
CA ILE A 76 11.45 3.50 -2.03
C ILE A 76 10.17 3.97 -2.72
N THR A 77 9.99 5.28 -2.88
CA THR A 77 8.88 5.86 -3.63
C THR A 77 9.27 6.01 -5.09
N VAL A 78 8.45 5.44 -5.97
CA VAL A 78 8.71 5.42 -7.42
C VAL A 78 7.55 5.98 -8.22
N THR A 79 7.85 6.42 -9.43
CA THR A 79 6.87 6.80 -10.45
C THR A 79 7.32 6.36 -11.83
N ASN A 80 6.38 6.30 -12.77
CA ASN A 80 6.64 6.17 -14.21
C ASN A 80 5.64 7.01 -15.01
N LYS A 81 5.70 6.97 -16.34
CA LYS A 81 4.81 7.75 -17.21
C LYS A 81 3.33 7.36 -17.01
N GLU A 82 3.02 6.07 -16.92
CA GLU A 82 1.65 5.56 -16.75
C GLU A 82 1.05 6.06 -15.42
N LEU A 83 1.79 5.95 -14.33
CA LEU A 83 1.36 6.42 -13.01
C LEU A 83 1.16 7.95 -12.98
N LYS A 84 2.10 8.73 -13.52
CA LYS A 84 1.97 10.21 -13.58
C LYS A 84 0.73 10.64 -14.36
N ASN A 85 0.39 9.94 -15.43
CA ASN A 85 -0.76 10.26 -16.26
C ASN A 85 -2.11 10.02 -15.55
N THR A 86 -2.14 9.34 -14.41
CA THR A 86 -3.36 9.23 -13.59
C THR A 86 -3.77 10.58 -13.00
N ASN A 87 -2.84 11.53 -12.85
CA ASN A 87 -3.06 12.84 -12.21
C ASN A 87 -3.76 12.71 -10.84
N SER A 88 -3.41 11.68 -10.08
CA SER A 88 -4.09 11.30 -8.85
C SER A 88 -3.10 10.89 -7.75
N TRP A 89 -3.63 10.44 -6.63
CA TRP A 89 -2.86 9.85 -5.52
C TRP A 89 -2.04 8.63 -5.94
N LEU A 90 -2.42 7.98 -7.06
CA LEU A 90 -1.70 6.85 -7.65
C LEU A 90 -0.51 7.26 -8.52
N ALA A 91 -0.21 8.54 -8.67
CA ALA A 91 0.95 8.98 -9.46
C ALA A 91 2.29 8.45 -8.92
N THR A 92 2.30 7.87 -7.73
CA THR A 92 3.45 7.17 -7.14
C THR A 92 3.05 5.84 -6.55
N LEU A 93 3.99 4.89 -6.54
CA LEU A 93 3.92 3.65 -5.77
C LEU A 93 5.06 3.61 -4.75
N ASN A 94 4.83 2.94 -3.65
CA ASN A 94 5.84 2.68 -2.65
C ASN A 94 6.26 1.22 -2.67
N VAL A 95 7.57 0.98 -2.54
CA VAL A 95 8.21 -0.33 -2.45
C VAL A 95 8.92 -0.42 -1.10
N LEU A 96 8.48 -1.32 -0.25
CA LEU A 96 9.13 -1.65 1.01
C LEU A 96 10.24 -2.67 0.77
N VAL A 97 11.39 -2.45 1.38
CA VAL A 97 12.49 -3.40 1.46
C VAL A 97 12.82 -3.63 2.93
N ASN A 98 12.75 -4.88 3.36
CA ASN A 98 13.18 -5.30 4.70
C ASN A 98 13.95 -6.64 4.63
N GLU A 99 14.33 -7.19 5.76
CA GLU A 99 15.10 -8.45 5.83
C GLU A 99 14.31 -9.68 5.37
N LYS A 100 12.97 -9.61 5.34
CA LYS A 100 12.11 -10.77 5.04
C LYS A 100 11.63 -10.78 3.59
N GLU A 101 11.34 -9.59 3.03
CA GLU A 101 10.68 -9.47 1.73
C GLU A 101 10.92 -8.09 1.08
N VAL A 102 10.61 -8.02 -0.20
CA VAL A 102 10.29 -6.78 -0.90
C VAL A 102 8.77 -6.76 -1.09
N ARG A 103 8.11 -5.67 -0.67
CA ARG A 103 6.65 -5.52 -0.84
C ARG A 103 6.35 -4.26 -1.64
N VAL A 104 5.39 -4.32 -2.57
CA VAL A 104 5.01 -3.19 -3.42
C VAL A 104 3.50 -2.97 -3.44
N GLN A 105 3.07 -1.72 -3.49
CA GLN A 105 1.67 -1.36 -3.67
C GLN A 105 1.13 -1.90 -5.00
N ASN A 106 -0.05 -2.52 -4.98
CA ASN A 106 -0.71 -3.01 -6.18
C ASN A 106 -1.39 -1.84 -6.92
N PRO A 107 -0.92 -1.45 -8.11
CA PRO A 107 -1.49 -0.32 -8.85
C PRO A 107 -2.95 -0.56 -9.27
N SER A 108 -3.39 -1.81 -9.47
CA SER A 108 -4.79 -2.12 -9.78
C SER A 108 -5.70 -1.92 -8.58
N TYR A 109 -5.26 -2.31 -7.37
CA TYR A 109 -6.01 -2.10 -6.14
C TYR A 109 -6.21 -0.60 -5.85
N PHE A 110 -5.10 0.15 -5.79
CA PHE A 110 -5.16 1.58 -5.53
C PHE A 110 -5.76 2.36 -6.72
N GLY A 111 -5.63 1.83 -7.94
CA GLY A 111 -6.32 2.35 -9.12
C GLY A 111 -7.83 2.29 -8.97
N ALA A 112 -8.38 1.15 -8.58
CA ALA A 112 -9.80 0.98 -8.33
C ALA A 112 -10.31 1.89 -7.19
N ALA A 113 -9.51 2.04 -6.11
CA ALA A 113 -9.87 2.88 -4.97
C ALA A 113 -9.81 4.39 -5.28
N TYR A 114 -8.78 4.86 -6.01
CA TYR A 114 -8.53 6.29 -6.20
C TYR A 114 -9.10 6.86 -7.50
N LEU A 115 -9.21 6.05 -8.56
CA LEU A 115 -9.77 6.48 -9.84
C LEU A 115 -11.25 6.14 -9.96
N GLN A 116 -11.77 5.28 -9.08
CA GLN A 116 -13.19 4.91 -8.99
C GLN A 116 -13.77 4.48 -10.34
N ASP A 117 -14.84 5.11 -10.81
CA ASP A 117 -15.50 4.79 -12.10
C ASP A 117 -14.60 5.01 -13.34
N LYS A 118 -13.48 5.74 -13.18
CA LYS A 118 -12.50 5.92 -14.25
C LYS A 118 -11.50 4.77 -14.34
N PHE A 119 -11.44 3.90 -13.34
CA PHE A 119 -10.56 2.74 -13.34
C PHE A 119 -11.09 1.66 -14.30
N LYS A 120 -10.17 1.05 -15.04
CA LYS A 120 -10.43 -0.17 -15.82
C LYS A 120 -9.41 -1.22 -15.44
N TYR A 121 -9.88 -2.42 -15.11
CA TYR A 121 -8.98 -3.53 -14.81
C TYR A 121 -8.05 -3.79 -16.02
N GLY A 122 -6.77 -4.05 -15.73
CA GLY A 122 -5.73 -4.16 -16.78
C GLY A 122 -5.09 -2.83 -17.19
N GLN A 123 -5.61 -1.68 -16.75
CA GLN A 123 -5.07 -0.35 -17.07
C GLN A 123 -3.58 -0.21 -16.73
N PHE A 124 -3.10 -0.88 -15.67
CA PHE A 124 -1.72 -0.80 -15.20
C PHE A 124 -0.87 -2.01 -15.59
N ALA A 125 -1.24 -2.73 -16.65
CA ALA A 125 -0.52 -3.92 -17.09
C ALA A 125 0.97 -3.66 -17.41
N ALA A 126 1.29 -2.52 -18.02
CA ALA A 126 2.68 -2.14 -18.31
C ALA A 126 3.48 -1.86 -17.03
N THR A 127 2.91 -1.15 -16.07
CA THR A 127 3.52 -0.93 -14.76
C THR A 127 3.74 -2.24 -14.01
N LEU A 128 2.75 -3.14 -13.99
CA LEU A 128 2.85 -4.46 -13.35
C LEU A 128 3.95 -5.32 -13.96
N LYS A 129 4.03 -5.40 -15.30
CA LYS A 129 5.13 -6.11 -16.00
C LYS A 129 6.51 -5.54 -15.65
N SER A 130 6.61 -4.22 -15.54
CA SER A 130 7.86 -3.56 -15.16
C SER A 130 8.24 -3.85 -13.70
N LEU A 131 7.25 -3.89 -12.78
CA LEU A 131 7.47 -4.29 -11.38
C LEU A 131 7.93 -5.74 -11.28
N GLU A 132 7.28 -6.67 -11.99
CA GLU A 132 7.64 -8.08 -12.01
C GLU A 132 9.07 -8.28 -12.54
N LYS A 133 9.45 -7.61 -13.64
CA LYS A 133 10.82 -7.64 -14.16
C LYS A 133 11.84 -7.07 -13.16
N ALA A 134 11.49 -6.03 -12.43
CA ALA A 134 12.39 -5.38 -11.48
C ALA A 134 12.54 -6.17 -10.17
N LEU A 135 11.43 -6.70 -9.64
CA LEU A 135 11.40 -7.26 -8.29
C LEU A 135 11.49 -8.78 -8.27
N GLY A 136 11.21 -9.44 -9.39
CA GLY A 136 11.14 -10.90 -9.53
C GLY A 136 9.73 -11.42 -9.37
N ASP A 137 9.59 -12.72 -9.07
CA ASP A 137 8.30 -13.40 -8.93
C ASP A 137 7.44 -12.71 -7.85
N LEU A 138 6.51 -11.88 -8.32
CA LEU A 138 5.54 -11.22 -7.45
C LEU A 138 4.40 -12.19 -7.13
N HIS A 139 4.01 -12.23 -5.86
CA HIS A 139 2.85 -12.98 -5.39
C HIS A 139 1.94 -12.09 -4.54
N THR A 140 0.66 -12.43 -4.48
CA THR A 140 -0.33 -11.73 -3.66
C THR A 140 -0.06 -11.96 -2.18
N VAL A 141 -0.48 -11.02 -1.35
CA VAL A 141 -0.47 -11.14 0.12
C VAL A 141 -1.91 -11.25 0.63
N ALA A 142 -2.08 -11.63 1.89
CA ALA A 142 -3.40 -11.82 2.51
C ALA A 142 -4.22 -10.52 2.66
N ASP A 143 -3.55 -9.35 2.61
CA ASP A 143 -4.23 -8.06 2.60
C ASP A 143 -4.98 -7.89 1.28
N GLU A 144 -6.28 -8.21 1.23
CA GLU A 144 -7.09 -8.17 0.01
C GLU A 144 -8.48 -7.57 0.25
N PHE A 145 -9.12 -7.08 -0.81
CA PHE A 145 -10.47 -6.54 -0.74
C PHE A 145 -11.25 -6.79 -2.05
N LYS A 146 -12.58 -6.78 -1.96
CA LYS A 146 -13.47 -7.01 -3.11
C LYS A 146 -13.35 -5.87 -4.12
N LEU A 147 -12.93 -6.20 -5.36
CA LEU A 147 -12.74 -5.21 -6.44
C LEU A 147 -14.00 -4.35 -6.65
N ALA A 148 -15.18 -4.96 -6.71
CA ALA A 148 -16.45 -4.26 -6.94
C ALA A 148 -16.82 -3.25 -5.84
N LYS A 149 -16.15 -3.29 -4.68
CA LYS A 149 -16.39 -2.36 -3.57
C LYS A 149 -15.31 -1.28 -3.44
N LEU A 150 -14.18 -1.39 -4.14
CA LEU A 150 -13.05 -0.45 -3.99
C LEU A 150 -13.40 0.96 -4.46
N ALA A 151 -14.14 1.12 -5.55
CA ALA A 151 -14.53 2.44 -6.08
C ALA A 151 -15.38 3.27 -5.10
N LYS A 152 -16.08 2.60 -4.19
CA LYS A 152 -16.89 3.22 -3.12
C LYS A 152 -16.44 2.73 -1.74
N TYR A 153 -15.11 2.55 -1.58
CA TYR A 153 -14.56 2.06 -0.33
C TYR A 153 -14.86 3.02 0.81
N GLN A 154 -15.36 2.47 1.89
CA GLN A 154 -15.57 3.12 3.18
C GLN A 154 -15.30 2.09 4.28
N PHE A 155 -14.52 2.44 5.29
CA PHE A 155 -14.18 1.50 6.37
C PHE A 155 -15.42 1.03 7.12
N MET A 156 -16.29 2.00 7.45
CA MET A 156 -17.62 1.75 8.01
C MET A 156 -18.53 2.95 7.72
N MET A 157 -19.82 2.73 7.85
CA MET A 157 -20.84 3.75 7.62
C MET A 157 -20.54 5.05 8.40
N GLY A 158 -20.58 6.19 7.72
CA GLY A 158 -20.30 7.50 8.29
C GLY A 158 -18.81 7.88 8.37
N MET A 159 -17.89 7.03 7.90
CA MET A 159 -16.48 7.40 7.75
C MET A 159 -16.17 7.96 6.36
N ALA A 160 -14.98 8.57 6.22
CA ALA A 160 -14.55 9.26 5.01
C ALA A 160 -14.50 8.35 3.77
N TYR A 161 -14.78 8.93 2.63
CA TYR A 161 -14.51 8.41 1.28
C TYR A 161 -13.23 9.04 0.70
N VAL A 162 -12.85 8.63 -0.51
CA VAL A 162 -11.66 9.16 -1.20
C VAL A 162 -11.78 10.64 -1.53
N GLU A 163 -12.99 11.14 -1.74
CA GLU A 163 -13.30 12.55 -2.01
C GLU A 163 -13.22 13.44 -0.77
N ASP A 164 -13.36 12.87 0.42
CA ASP A 164 -13.31 13.60 1.69
C ASP A 164 -11.85 13.92 2.01
N THR A 165 -11.35 14.99 1.39
CA THR A 165 -9.98 15.47 1.60
C THR A 165 -9.92 16.54 2.68
N ILE A 166 -8.77 16.64 3.35
CA ILE A 166 -8.51 17.64 4.38
C ILE A 166 -7.59 18.71 3.81
N GLU A 167 -7.97 19.97 3.90
CA GLU A 167 -7.09 21.08 3.55
C GLU A 167 -5.98 21.22 4.60
N VAL A 168 -4.74 21.31 4.12
CA VAL A 168 -3.52 21.36 4.96
C VAL A 168 -2.66 22.57 4.71
N GLY A 169 -2.97 23.35 3.68
CA GLY A 169 -2.28 24.60 3.36
C GLY A 169 -2.95 25.35 2.21
N GLU A 170 -2.79 26.67 2.22
CA GLU A 170 -3.29 27.58 1.19
C GLU A 170 -2.23 28.67 0.89
N GLY A 171 -2.15 29.10 -0.37
CA GLY A 171 -1.24 30.14 -0.85
C GLY A 171 -0.79 29.93 -2.27
N ALA A 172 -0.41 31.00 -2.93
CA ALA A 172 -0.01 30.97 -4.35
C ALA A 172 1.35 30.26 -4.58
N ASP A 173 2.21 30.21 -3.57
CA ASP A 173 3.60 29.76 -3.63
C ASP A 173 3.90 28.47 -2.86
N LEU A 174 2.88 27.67 -2.57
CA LEU A 174 3.01 26.46 -1.74
C LEU A 174 4.12 25.52 -2.24
N ALA A 175 4.21 25.27 -3.54
CA ALA A 175 5.24 24.39 -4.09
C ALA A 175 6.67 24.92 -3.86
N THR A 176 6.84 26.25 -3.88
CA THR A 176 8.12 26.90 -3.60
C THR A 176 8.48 26.82 -2.13
N LYS A 177 7.51 27.02 -1.23
CA LYS A 177 7.71 26.90 0.23
C LYS A 177 8.12 25.50 0.67
N LEU A 178 7.79 24.47 -0.12
CA LEU A 178 8.17 23.09 0.17
C LEU A 178 9.59 22.73 -0.31
N LYS A 179 10.23 23.60 -1.10
CA LYS A 179 11.60 23.38 -1.52
C LYS A 179 12.52 23.42 -0.29
N ASP A 180 13.42 22.44 -0.21
CA ASP A 180 14.37 22.27 0.91
C ASP A 180 13.72 22.13 2.30
N ASN A 181 12.42 21.82 2.35
CA ASN A 181 11.69 21.60 3.58
C ASN A 181 11.99 20.20 4.15
N LYS A 182 12.57 20.12 5.34
CA LYS A 182 12.96 18.87 6.01
C LYS A 182 11.82 17.87 6.26
N TYR A 183 10.57 18.33 6.16
CA TYR A 183 9.39 17.49 6.31
C TYR A 183 8.88 16.93 4.98
N VAL A 184 9.50 17.32 3.86
CA VAL A 184 9.15 16.87 2.52
C VAL A 184 10.18 15.83 2.07
N THR A 185 9.71 14.72 1.53
CA THR A 185 10.56 13.65 0.97
C THR A 185 10.73 13.78 -0.53
N TYR A 186 9.67 14.20 -1.22
CA TYR A 186 9.67 14.49 -2.65
C TYR A 186 8.54 15.45 -3.03
N SER A 187 8.70 16.05 -4.20
CA SER A 187 7.68 16.86 -4.89
C SER A 187 7.62 16.43 -6.35
N LEU A 188 6.44 16.04 -6.83
CA LEU A 188 6.23 15.51 -8.19
C LEU A 188 5.18 16.34 -8.92
N LYS A 189 5.60 17.13 -9.90
CA LYS A 189 4.67 17.83 -10.80
C LYS A 189 3.98 16.84 -11.74
N LEU A 190 2.67 16.92 -11.82
CA LEU A 190 1.81 16.06 -12.64
C LEU A 190 1.40 16.75 -13.95
N PRO A 191 1.02 15.98 -15.00
CA PRO A 191 0.66 16.55 -16.31
C PRO A 191 -0.49 17.58 -16.27
N ASN A 192 -1.43 17.45 -15.33
CA ASN A 192 -2.55 18.39 -15.15
C ASN A 192 -2.17 19.67 -14.36
N GLY A 193 -0.88 19.88 -14.08
CA GLY A 193 -0.38 21.05 -13.36
C GLY A 193 -0.41 20.92 -11.82
N SER A 194 -1.09 19.92 -11.25
CA SER A 194 -1.01 19.67 -9.81
C SER A 194 0.36 19.14 -9.39
N THR A 195 0.65 19.18 -8.10
CA THR A 195 1.90 18.66 -7.53
C THR A 195 1.60 17.70 -6.39
N LEU A 196 2.04 16.45 -6.53
CA LEU A 196 1.97 15.45 -5.46
C LEU A 196 3.22 15.56 -4.58
N VAL A 197 3.02 15.65 -3.27
CA VAL A 197 4.09 15.86 -2.28
C VAL A 197 4.10 14.71 -1.28
N GLY A 198 5.27 14.12 -1.05
CA GLY A 198 5.48 13.13 0.00
C GLY A 198 6.01 13.80 1.27
N HIS A 199 5.52 13.36 2.42
CA HIS A 199 5.83 13.98 3.71
C HIS A 199 6.45 13.00 4.70
N ASN A 200 7.53 13.43 5.33
CA ASN A 200 8.12 12.78 6.48
C ASN A 200 7.28 13.09 7.73
N LEU A 201 6.62 12.08 8.27
CA LEU A 201 5.97 12.21 9.57
C LEU A 201 7.02 12.11 10.69
N ARG A 202 6.68 12.62 11.88
CA ARG A 202 7.52 12.44 13.07
C ARG A 202 7.66 10.94 13.41
N SER A 203 8.83 10.52 13.88
CA SER A 203 9.08 9.13 14.25
C SER A 203 8.07 8.58 15.27
N ARG A 204 7.57 9.42 16.19
CA ARG A 204 6.51 9.03 17.14
C ARG A 204 5.17 8.76 16.43
N THR A 205 4.86 9.51 15.36
CA THR A 205 3.65 9.32 14.57
C THR A 205 3.75 8.01 13.80
N ASN A 206 4.88 7.71 13.14
CA ASN A 206 5.08 6.47 12.40
C ASN A 206 4.91 5.20 13.25
N LYS A 207 5.12 5.29 14.57
CA LYS A 207 4.98 4.15 15.49
C LYS A 207 3.57 3.57 15.57
N PHE A 208 2.55 4.24 15.00
CA PHE A 208 1.19 3.66 14.97
C PHE A 208 1.17 2.28 14.30
N LEU A 209 2.01 2.07 13.26
CA LEU A 209 2.14 0.77 12.59
C LEU A 209 2.57 -0.35 13.55
N LEU A 210 3.47 -0.04 14.48
CA LEU A 210 3.97 -1.04 15.45
C LEU A 210 2.93 -1.37 16.53
N LYS A 211 1.97 -0.47 16.80
CA LYS A 211 0.89 -0.72 17.78
C LYS A 211 -0.14 -1.76 17.32
N ILE A 212 -0.17 -2.04 16.02
CA ILE A 212 -1.08 -2.98 15.38
C ILE A 212 -0.34 -4.06 14.59
N ASP A 213 0.94 -4.27 14.90
CA ASP A 213 1.80 -5.26 14.24
C ASP A 213 1.88 -5.14 12.71
N ALA A 214 1.56 -3.96 12.16
CA ALA A 214 1.54 -3.67 10.73
C ALA A 214 2.88 -3.10 10.20
N GLY A 215 4.00 -3.38 10.85
CA GLY A 215 5.32 -2.92 10.41
C GLY A 215 5.69 -3.38 8.99
N HIS A 216 5.18 -4.54 8.56
CA HIS A 216 5.31 -5.07 7.20
C HIS A 216 4.54 -4.26 6.15
N ASN A 217 3.66 -3.34 6.56
CA ASN A 217 2.94 -2.40 5.72
C ASN A 217 3.49 -0.96 5.83
N ALA A 218 4.76 -0.79 6.26
CA ALA A 218 5.39 0.54 6.34
C ALA A 218 5.45 1.30 5.00
N LEU A 219 5.20 0.63 3.88
CA LEU A 219 5.08 1.24 2.55
C LEU A 219 3.82 2.12 2.37
N ILE A 220 2.92 2.19 3.36
CA ILE A 220 1.89 3.21 3.36
C ILE A 220 2.45 4.62 3.63
N LEU A 221 3.71 4.71 4.04
CA LEU A 221 4.48 5.95 4.18
C LEU A 221 5.53 6.06 3.07
N PRO A 222 5.96 7.28 2.69
CA PRO A 222 5.58 8.59 3.21
C PRO A 222 4.11 8.93 2.91
N TYR A 223 3.49 9.73 3.80
CA TYR A 223 2.14 10.23 3.56
C TYR A 223 2.14 11.29 2.46
N ARG A 224 1.00 11.51 1.80
CA ARG A 224 0.92 12.37 0.61
C ARG A 224 -0.07 13.50 0.76
N SER A 225 0.25 14.64 0.15
CA SER A 225 -0.68 15.73 -0.13
C SER A 225 -0.63 16.11 -1.60
N MET A 226 -1.68 16.78 -2.08
CA MET A 226 -1.80 17.27 -3.45
C MET A 226 -1.98 18.78 -3.43
N ILE A 227 -1.11 19.50 -4.16
CA ILE A 227 -1.26 20.93 -4.39
C ILE A 227 -1.92 21.14 -5.74
N LYS A 228 -3.02 21.90 -5.74
CA LYS A 228 -3.73 22.30 -6.95
C LYS A 228 -4.38 23.66 -6.72
N GLU A 229 -4.22 24.60 -7.66
CA GLU A 229 -4.89 25.91 -7.65
C GLU A 229 -4.72 26.69 -6.32
N GLY A 230 -3.48 26.70 -5.78
CA GLY A 230 -3.16 27.40 -4.54
C GLY A 230 -3.65 26.73 -3.26
N LYS A 231 -4.20 25.53 -3.33
CA LYS A 231 -4.61 24.74 -2.17
C LYS A 231 -3.82 23.45 -2.08
N ALA A 232 -3.44 23.07 -0.87
CA ALA A 232 -2.88 21.78 -0.54
C ALA A 232 -3.89 20.96 0.24
N VAL A 233 -4.22 19.77 -0.27
CA VAL A 233 -5.14 18.84 0.38
C VAL A 233 -4.45 17.50 0.62
N MET A 234 -4.93 16.74 1.59
CA MET A 234 -4.52 15.35 1.84
C MET A 234 -5.76 14.45 1.88
N LEU A 235 -5.59 13.15 1.58
CA LEU A 235 -6.64 12.18 1.88
C LEU A 235 -6.93 12.19 3.39
N ASP A 236 -8.20 12.02 3.78
CA ASP A 236 -8.50 11.78 5.19
C ASP A 236 -7.72 10.57 5.67
N PRO A 237 -6.92 10.66 6.75
CA PRO A 237 -6.13 9.54 7.23
C PRO A 237 -6.98 8.33 7.66
N LYS A 238 -8.24 8.53 8.06
CA LYS A 238 -9.15 7.42 8.38
C LYS A 238 -9.44 6.59 7.12
N TYR A 239 -9.70 7.27 5.98
CA TYR A 239 -9.84 6.59 4.70
C TYR A 239 -8.54 5.92 4.26
N TYR A 240 -7.43 6.69 4.24
CA TYR A 240 -6.17 6.20 3.71
C TYR A 240 -5.61 5.01 4.49
N LEU A 241 -5.65 5.05 5.82
CA LEU A 241 -5.20 3.94 6.65
C LEU A 241 -6.06 2.70 6.43
N ALA A 242 -7.38 2.86 6.38
CA ALA A 242 -8.29 1.74 6.23
C ALA A 242 -8.19 1.06 4.84
N VAL A 243 -8.15 1.84 3.75
CA VAL A 243 -7.98 1.28 2.40
C VAL A 243 -6.60 0.65 2.19
N SER A 244 -5.58 1.13 2.91
CA SER A 244 -4.23 0.56 2.87
C SER A 244 -4.04 -0.63 3.81
N LEU A 245 -4.92 -0.84 4.77
CA LEU A 245 -4.90 -1.92 5.76
C LEU A 245 -6.28 -2.60 5.80
N PRO A 246 -6.69 -3.30 4.73
CA PRO A 246 -8.07 -3.79 4.59
C PRO A 246 -8.46 -4.84 5.64
N LEU A 247 -7.49 -5.46 6.30
CA LEU A 247 -7.70 -6.40 7.41
C LEU A 247 -7.76 -5.71 8.78
N LEU A 248 -7.64 -4.36 8.82
CA LEU A 248 -7.68 -3.59 10.06
C LEU A 248 -9.01 -3.81 10.79
N SER A 249 -8.95 -4.44 11.95
CA SER A 249 -10.10 -4.62 12.81
C SER A 249 -10.47 -3.34 13.55
N MET A 250 -11.71 -3.24 14.03
CA MET A 250 -12.13 -2.12 14.88
C MET A 250 -11.28 -2.00 16.16
N GLY A 251 -10.89 -3.12 16.76
CA GLY A 251 -10.03 -3.13 17.94
C GLY A 251 -8.64 -2.55 17.65
N GLU A 252 -8.05 -2.88 16.50
CA GLU A 252 -6.77 -2.30 16.06
C GLU A 252 -6.92 -0.83 15.71
N PHE A 253 -8.00 -0.45 14.99
CA PHE A 253 -8.29 0.96 14.71
C PHE A 253 -8.36 1.79 15.99
N MET A 254 -8.98 1.28 17.05
CA MET A 254 -9.04 1.95 18.35
C MET A 254 -7.65 2.11 18.99
N LYS A 255 -6.73 1.15 18.84
CA LYS A 255 -5.33 1.27 19.32
C LYS A 255 -4.57 2.42 18.65
N ILE A 256 -4.95 2.78 17.42
CA ILE A 256 -4.33 3.85 16.65
C ILE A 256 -5.26 5.05 16.42
N ALA A 257 -6.32 5.20 17.22
CA ALA A 257 -7.34 6.26 17.06
C ALA A 257 -6.77 7.69 17.05
N SER A 258 -5.62 7.92 17.68
CA SER A 258 -4.91 9.21 17.63
C SER A 258 -4.09 9.42 16.34
N ALA A 259 -3.79 8.38 15.57
CA ALA A 259 -2.92 8.48 14.41
C ALA A 259 -3.47 9.43 13.33
N PRO A 260 -4.77 9.43 12.96
CA PRO A 260 -5.31 10.37 12.00
C PRO A 260 -4.99 11.84 12.32
N ALA A 261 -5.26 12.27 13.54
CA ALA A 261 -5.00 13.66 13.97
C ALA A 261 -3.49 13.99 14.02
N GLU A 262 -2.64 13.05 14.42
CA GLU A 262 -1.20 13.26 14.45
C GLU A 262 -0.62 13.33 13.03
N ILE A 263 -1.13 12.54 12.07
CA ILE A 263 -0.75 12.59 10.65
C ILE A 263 -1.13 13.96 10.08
N GLU A 264 -2.37 14.39 10.25
CA GLU A 264 -2.83 15.71 9.79
C GLU A 264 -1.96 16.85 10.34
N LYS A 265 -1.67 16.81 11.63
CA LYS A 265 -0.80 17.80 12.30
C LYS A 265 0.62 17.80 11.71
N ASP A 266 1.16 16.64 11.37
CA ASP A 266 2.49 16.53 10.78
C ASP A 266 2.51 17.09 9.36
N ILE A 267 1.48 16.81 8.54
CA ILE A 267 1.37 17.35 7.19
C ILE A 267 1.20 18.87 7.22
N LYS A 268 0.28 19.41 8.01
CA LYS A 268 0.07 20.86 8.17
C LYS A 268 1.35 21.62 8.56
N ARG A 269 2.27 20.95 9.26
CA ARG A 269 3.55 21.54 9.63
C ARG A 269 4.49 21.79 8.44
N SER A 270 4.34 21.03 7.36
CA SER A 270 5.11 21.25 6.14
C SER A 270 4.69 22.51 5.40
N TYR A 271 3.51 23.04 5.67
CA TYR A 271 2.94 24.19 4.98
C TYR A 271 2.96 25.50 5.82
N LYS A 272 3.52 25.43 7.02
CA LYS A 272 3.77 26.60 7.91
C LYS A 272 5.16 27.20 7.65
#